data_6a60fbe2d87dc9f72fc3a1a0bc101469
#
_entry.id   6a60fbe2d87dc9f72fc3a1a0bc101469
#
_cell.length_a   1.000
_cell.length_b   1.000
_cell.length_c   1.000
_cell.angle_alpha   90.00
_cell.angle_beta   90.00
_cell.angle_gamma   90.00
#
_symmetry.space_group_name_H-M   'P 1'
#
loop_
_entity.id
_entity.type
_entity.pdbx_description
1 polymer ?
#
loop_
_entity_poly.entity_id
_entity_poly.type
_entity_poly.pdbx_seq_one_letter_code
_entity_poly.pdbx_strand_id
1 'polypeptide(L)'
;MRRYSAFAIAREALRGHKGWPEQWSSPEPRKEYDVVIVGAGGHGLATAYYLAAEHGITNVAVVEKGWLGGGNTGRNTTIIRSNYLYDESAAMYDHAVKLWDGLSQALNYNVMYSPRGVMMLAHNVHDVQVFKRHIHANRLNGVDNE
;
A
#
# COMPACT_ATOMS: atom_id res chain seq x y z
N MET A 1 16.20 11.30 -0.51
CA MET A 1 14.90 11.99 -0.56
C MET A 1 15.13 13.51 -0.47
N ARG A 2 14.61 14.30 -1.40
CA ARG A 2 14.71 15.76 -1.30
C ARG A 2 13.77 16.24 -0.21
N ARG A 3 14.29 16.91 0.82
CA ARG A 3 13.47 17.55 1.84
C ARG A 3 12.91 18.87 1.27
N TYR A 4 11.62 19.06 1.34
CA TYR A 4 11.00 20.32 0.98
C TYR A 4 11.11 21.30 2.15
N SER A 5 11.67 22.49 1.90
CA SER A 5 11.70 23.55 2.89
C SER A 5 10.35 24.30 2.93
N ALA A 6 10.04 24.94 4.06
CA ALA A 6 8.84 25.78 4.17
C ALA A 6 8.80 26.86 3.09
N PHE A 7 9.96 27.43 2.72
CA PHE A 7 10.07 28.40 1.63
C PHE A 7 9.75 27.81 0.26
N ALA A 8 10.15 26.56 0.00
CA ALA A 8 9.81 25.89 -1.25
C ALA A 8 8.28 25.65 -1.34
N ILE A 9 7.65 25.24 -0.25
CA ILE A 9 6.20 25.04 -0.18
C ILE A 9 5.47 26.38 -0.41
N ALA A 10 5.87 27.44 0.28
CA ALA A 10 5.26 28.76 0.13
C ALA A 10 5.41 29.31 -1.31
N ARG A 11 6.61 29.18 -1.88
CA ARG A 11 6.87 29.60 -3.27
C ARG A 11 5.99 28.85 -4.26
N GLU A 12 5.87 27.54 -4.13
CA GLU A 12 5.07 26.71 -5.04
C GLU A 12 3.57 26.93 -4.82
N ALA A 13 3.12 27.21 -3.60
CA ALA A 13 1.74 27.61 -3.33
C ALA A 13 1.37 28.90 -4.11
N LEU A 14 2.25 29.92 -4.09
CA LEU A 14 2.07 31.16 -4.85
C LEU A 14 2.07 30.94 -6.38
N ARG A 15 2.71 29.86 -6.86
CA ARG A 15 2.78 29.49 -8.26
C ARG A 15 1.67 28.51 -8.68
N GLY A 16 0.71 28.22 -7.82
CA GLY A 16 -0.35 27.26 -8.08
C GLY A 16 0.15 25.81 -8.16
N HIS A 17 1.24 25.50 -7.45
CA HIS A 17 1.86 24.15 -7.38
C HIS A 17 2.34 23.58 -8.73
N LYS A 18 2.74 24.43 -9.67
CA LYS A 18 3.17 24.02 -11.02
C LYS A 18 4.65 23.68 -11.15
N GLY A 19 5.46 23.98 -10.15
CA GLY A 19 6.92 23.84 -10.19
C GLY A 19 7.47 22.64 -9.45
N TRP A 20 6.64 21.70 -9.02
CA TRP A 20 7.11 20.48 -8.34
C TRP A 20 7.82 19.55 -9.33
N PRO A 21 9.02 19.06 -8.99
CA PRO A 21 9.66 18.03 -9.80
C PRO A 21 8.90 16.73 -9.70
N GLU A 22 8.87 15.96 -10.77
CA GLU A 22 8.40 14.58 -10.73
C GLU A 22 9.20 13.76 -9.71
N GLN A 23 8.50 12.93 -8.94
CA GLN A 23 9.13 12.09 -7.92
C GLN A 23 9.68 10.77 -8.48
N TRP A 24 9.28 10.43 -9.66
CA TRP A 24 9.76 9.27 -10.42
C TRP A 24 10.55 9.73 -11.65
N SER A 25 11.34 8.83 -12.17
CA SER A 25 12.11 9.06 -13.38
C SER A 25 11.91 7.88 -14.34
N SER A 26 12.01 8.15 -15.63
CA SER A 26 12.06 7.13 -16.69
C SER A 26 13.42 7.21 -17.37
N PRO A 27 14.48 6.71 -16.71
CA PRO A 27 15.82 6.75 -17.27
C PRO A 27 15.95 5.77 -18.45
N GLU A 28 16.95 5.99 -19.29
CA GLU A 28 17.33 5.01 -20.31
C GLU A 28 17.62 3.65 -19.65
N PRO A 29 17.09 2.55 -20.20
CA PRO A 29 17.31 1.23 -19.67
C PRO A 29 18.79 0.86 -19.61
N ARG A 30 19.22 0.22 -18.53
CA ARG A 30 20.53 -0.41 -18.45
C ARG A 30 20.59 -1.68 -19.31
N LYS A 31 21.79 -2.17 -19.57
CA LYS A 31 21.97 -3.41 -20.33
C LYS A 31 21.50 -4.64 -19.59
N GLU A 32 21.60 -4.62 -18.26
CA GLU A 32 21.29 -5.76 -17.39
C GLU A 32 20.66 -5.30 -16.10
N TYR A 33 19.74 -6.11 -15.58
CA TYR A 33 19.11 -5.97 -14.27
C TYR A 33 19.08 -7.31 -13.57
N ASP A 34 19.22 -7.30 -12.24
CA ASP A 34 19.08 -8.51 -11.42
C ASP A 34 17.61 -8.96 -11.37
N VAL A 35 16.69 -7.97 -11.32
CA VAL A 35 15.24 -8.21 -11.28
C VAL A 35 14.52 -7.21 -12.17
N VAL A 36 13.56 -7.72 -12.95
CA VAL A 36 12.61 -6.89 -13.71
C VAL A 36 11.20 -7.15 -13.18
N ILE A 37 10.54 -6.09 -12.71
CA ILE A 37 9.19 -6.14 -12.20
C ILE A 37 8.25 -5.52 -13.23
N VAL A 38 7.23 -6.26 -13.64
CA VAL A 38 6.24 -5.80 -14.60
C VAL A 38 5.02 -5.26 -13.85
N GLY A 39 4.79 -3.96 -13.97
CA GLY A 39 3.70 -3.24 -13.33
C GLY A 39 4.15 -2.40 -12.13
N ALA A 40 3.85 -1.11 -12.15
CA ALA A 40 4.13 -0.15 -11.07
C ALA A 40 2.88 0.13 -10.21
N GLY A 41 2.12 -0.90 -9.90
CA GLY A 41 1.08 -0.86 -8.87
C GLY A 41 1.66 -1.07 -7.47
N GLY A 42 0.79 -1.11 -6.45
CA GLY A 42 1.21 -1.28 -5.05
C GLY A 42 2.09 -2.50 -4.83
N HIS A 43 1.73 -3.64 -5.41
CA HIS A 43 2.54 -4.86 -5.29
C HIS A 43 3.91 -4.73 -5.95
N GLY A 44 3.98 -4.21 -7.18
CA GLY A 44 5.26 -4.06 -7.89
C GLY A 44 6.20 -3.08 -7.19
N LEU A 45 5.68 -1.95 -6.73
CA LEU A 45 6.47 -0.95 -6.00
C LEU A 45 6.91 -1.46 -4.63
N ALA A 46 6.03 -2.17 -3.90
CA ALA A 46 6.38 -2.80 -2.63
C ALA A 46 7.45 -3.88 -2.84
N THR A 47 7.34 -4.71 -3.88
CA THR A 47 8.35 -5.70 -4.21
C THR A 47 9.71 -5.04 -4.45
N ALA A 48 9.79 -3.99 -5.26
CA ALA A 48 11.02 -3.26 -5.49
C ALA A 48 11.60 -2.67 -4.19
N TYR A 49 10.74 -2.11 -3.35
CA TYR A 49 11.13 -1.54 -2.06
C TYR A 49 11.73 -2.60 -1.13
N TYR A 50 11.03 -3.71 -0.92
CA TYR A 50 11.50 -4.76 0.00
C TYR A 50 12.70 -5.54 -0.53
N LEU A 51 12.82 -5.73 -1.84
CA LEU A 51 14.04 -6.28 -2.43
C LEU A 51 15.28 -5.44 -2.06
N ALA A 52 15.14 -4.12 -2.11
CA ALA A 52 16.23 -3.23 -1.73
C ALA A 52 16.42 -3.14 -0.21
N ALA A 53 15.33 -2.97 0.56
CA ALA A 53 15.39 -2.71 2.00
C ALA A 53 15.80 -3.94 2.81
N GLU A 54 15.27 -5.12 2.46
CA GLU A 54 15.45 -6.37 3.23
C GLU A 54 16.51 -7.30 2.64
N HIS A 55 16.72 -7.24 1.32
CA HIS A 55 17.59 -8.18 0.62
C HIS A 55 18.81 -7.53 -0.03
N GLY A 56 18.93 -6.19 0.00
CA GLY A 56 20.04 -5.47 -0.62
C GLY A 56 20.07 -5.54 -2.16
N ILE A 57 19.00 -6.02 -2.78
CA ILE A 57 18.90 -6.13 -4.25
C ILE A 57 18.42 -4.78 -4.79
N THR A 58 19.36 -3.99 -5.34
CA THR A 58 19.10 -2.61 -5.77
C THR A 58 19.13 -2.41 -7.29
N ASN A 59 19.66 -3.38 -8.05
CA ASN A 59 19.68 -3.33 -9.51
C ASN A 59 18.36 -3.87 -10.07
N VAL A 60 17.28 -3.15 -9.83
CA VAL A 60 15.90 -3.53 -10.15
C VAL A 60 15.33 -2.55 -11.17
N ALA A 61 14.66 -3.08 -12.20
CA ALA A 61 13.81 -2.30 -13.09
C ALA A 61 12.34 -2.53 -12.77
N VAL A 62 11.55 -1.47 -12.75
CA VAL A 62 10.09 -1.55 -12.73
C VAL A 62 9.58 -0.99 -14.04
N VAL A 63 8.88 -1.81 -14.82
CA VAL A 63 8.31 -1.41 -16.12
C VAL A 63 6.80 -1.29 -16.02
N GLU A 64 6.27 -0.15 -16.45
CA GLU A 64 4.84 0.17 -16.40
C GLU A 64 4.36 0.65 -17.76
N LYS A 65 3.25 0.11 -18.23
CA LYS A 65 2.69 0.47 -19.55
C LYS A 65 1.92 1.80 -19.56
N GLY A 66 1.49 2.25 -18.38
CA GLY A 66 0.67 3.47 -18.23
C GLY A 66 1.34 4.48 -17.31
N TRP A 67 0.85 4.61 -16.09
CA TRP A 67 1.41 5.50 -15.08
C TRP A 67 1.44 4.82 -13.70
N LEU A 68 2.25 5.33 -12.80
CA LEU A 68 2.39 4.80 -11.44
C LEU A 68 1.02 4.67 -10.76
N GLY A 69 0.71 3.46 -10.27
CA GLY A 69 -0.55 3.19 -9.60
C GLY A 69 -1.79 3.24 -10.48
N GLY A 70 -1.66 3.43 -11.79
CA GLY A 70 -2.77 3.65 -12.72
C GLY A 70 -3.75 2.49 -12.91
N GLY A 71 -3.40 1.31 -12.41
CA GLY A 71 -4.27 0.13 -12.34
C GLY A 71 -5.20 0.14 -11.11
N ASN A 72 -5.40 -1.03 -10.50
CA ASN A 72 -6.26 -1.20 -9.33
C ASN A 72 -5.80 -0.37 -8.13
N THR A 73 -4.51 -0.13 -7.96
CA THR A 73 -3.96 0.64 -6.83
C THR A 73 -4.54 2.04 -6.74
N GLY A 74 -4.66 2.75 -7.85
CA GLY A 74 -5.24 4.09 -7.88
C GLY A 74 -6.77 4.14 -8.01
N ARG A 75 -7.44 2.98 -8.03
CA ARG A 75 -8.89 2.86 -8.24
C ARG A 75 -9.60 2.05 -7.17
N ASN A 76 -8.94 1.78 -6.06
CA ASN A 76 -9.49 1.00 -4.96
C ASN A 76 -10.22 1.90 -3.94
N THR A 77 -10.91 1.26 -3.01
CA THR A 77 -11.66 1.94 -1.94
C THR A 77 -10.78 2.40 -0.78
N THR A 78 -9.47 2.13 -0.82
CA THR A 78 -8.49 2.45 0.23
C THR A 78 -8.82 1.86 1.62
N ILE A 79 -9.58 0.77 1.66
CA ILE A 79 -9.89 0.04 2.89
C ILE A 79 -8.82 -1.04 3.09
N ILE A 80 -8.06 -0.93 4.18
CA ILE A 80 -7.03 -1.89 4.59
C ILE A 80 -7.58 -2.65 5.79
N ARG A 81 -7.65 -3.97 5.68
CA ARG A 81 -8.27 -4.82 6.71
C ARG A 81 -7.72 -6.24 6.68
N SER A 82 -7.84 -6.98 7.79
CA SER A 82 -7.45 -8.40 7.91
C SER A 82 -8.61 -9.35 8.18
N ASN A 83 -9.84 -8.86 8.32
CA ASN A 83 -11.02 -9.66 8.66
C ASN A 83 -11.53 -10.50 7.47
N TYR A 84 -10.72 -11.43 7.00
CA TYR A 84 -11.05 -12.37 5.94
C TYR A 84 -11.48 -13.73 6.49
N LEU A 85 -12.32 -14.45 5.74
CA LEU A 85 -12.92 -15.72 6.18
C LEU A 85 -11.92 -16.88 6.15
N TYR A 86 -11.05 -16.92 5.14
CA TYR A 86 -10.11 -18.02 4.92
C TYR A 86 -8.80 -17.76 5.66
N ASP A 87 -8.27 -18.80 6.30
CA ASP A 87 -7.10 -18.74 7.16
C ASP A 87 -5.86 -18.17 6.44
N GLU A 88 -5.61 -18.64 5.22
CA GLU A 88 -4.47 -18.18 4.42
C GLU A 88 -4.60 -16.70 4.07
N SER A 89 -5.81 -16.26 3.72
CA SER A 89 -6.08 -14.85 3.45
C SER A 89 -5.95 -14.02 4.73
N ALA A 90 -6.49 -14.49 5.84
CA ALA A 90 -6.42 -13.79 7.12
C ALA A 90 -4.96 -13.58 7.54
N ALA A 91 -4.12 -14.62 7.47
CA ALA A 91 -2.70 -14.55 7.81
C ALA A 91 -1.93 -13.55 6.92
N MET A 92 -2.16 -13.59 5.60
CA MET A 92 -1.52 -12.67 4.66
C MET A 92 -1.93 -11.21 4.90
N TYR A 93 -3.22 -10.97 5.10
CA TYR A 93 -3.71 -9.61 5.31
C TYR A 93 -3.41 -9.06 6.71
N ASP A 94 -3.31 -9.91 7.74
CA ASP A 94 -2.83 -9.50 9.05
C ASP A 94 -1.37 -9.05 8.98
N HIS A 95 -0.52 -9.78 8.27
CA HIS A 95 0.85 -9.35 8.00
C HIS A 95 0.88 -8.02 7.25
N ALA A 96 0.03 -7.84 6.22
CA ALA A 96 -0.05 -6.60 5.47
C ALA A 96 -0.47 -5.40 6.34
N VAL A 97 -1.44 -5.58 7.24
CA VAL A 97 -1.86 -4.52 8.20
C VAL A 97 -0.68 -4.09 9.08
N LYS A 98 0.10 -5.05 9.60
CA LYS A 98 1.31 -4.76 10.40
C LYS A 98 2.36 -3.96 9.61
N LEU A 99 2.52 -4.23 8.32
CA LEU A 99 3.39 -3.43 7.46
C LEU A 99 2.88 -1.99 7.30
N TRP A 100 1.56 -1.81 7.18
CA TRP A 100 0.96 -0.48 7.10
C TRP A 100 1.16 0.34 8.37
N ASP A 101 1.11 -0.26 9.54
CA ASP A 101 1.36 0.43 10.82
C ASP A 101 2.75 1.09 10.86
N GLY A 102 3.77 0.43 10.33
CA GLY A 102 5.15 0.94 10.29
C GLY A 102 5.48 1.81 9.08
N LEU A 103 4.62 1.82 8.03
CA LEU A 103 4.99 2.31 6.71
C LEU A 103 5.29 3.82 6.68
N SER A 104 4.56 4.63 7.44
CA SER A 104 4.82 6.08 7.52
C SER A 104 6.21 6.39 8.07
N GLN A 105 6.69 5.63 9.04
CA GLN A 105 8.02 5.79 9.61
C GLN A 105 9.08 5.25 8.66
N ALA A 106 8.87 4.07 8.08
CA ALA A 106 9.80 3.46 7.15
C ALA A 106 10.05 4.32 5.91
N LEU A 107 9.02 4.95 5.37
CA LEU A 107 9.12 5.83 4.20
C LEU A 107 9.42 7.29 4.55
N ASN A 108 9.40 7.67 5.83
CA ASN A 108 9.43 9.08 6.26
C ASN A 108 8.39 9.93 5.51
N TYR A 109 7.20 9.39 5.35
CA TYR A 109 6.10 9.99 4.60
C TYR A 109 4.77 9.60 5.23
N ASN A 110 3.89 10.56 5.48
CA ASN A 110 2.56 10.27 6.01
C ASN A 110 1.70 9.58 4.94
N VAL A 111 1.50 8.28 5.08
CA VAL A 111 0.64 7.48 4.20
C VAL A 111 -0.86 7.64 4.52
N MET A 112 -1.20 8.47 5.49
CA MET A 112 -2.56 8.76 5.95
C MET A 112 -3.33 7.50 6.38
N TYR A 113 -2.62 6.48 6.87
CA TYR A 113 -3.22 5.29 7.43
C TYR A 113 -3.79 5.57 8.82
N SER A 114 -5.07 5.27 9.02
CA SER A 114 -5.78 5.51 10.28
C SER A 114 -6.54 4.23 10.67
N PRO A 115 -6.02 3.43 11.63
CA PRO A 115 -6.66 2.19 12.07
C PRO A 115 -7.90 2.51 12.93
N ARG A 116 -9.08 2.44 12.32
CA ARG A 116 -10.37 2.71 12.99
C ARG A 116 -11.29 1.51 13.04
N GLY A 117 -10.83 0.37 12.56
CA GLY A 117 -11.64 -0.83 12.40
C GLY A 117 -12.57 -0.79 11.20
N VAL A 118 -13.31 -1.86 11.02
CA VAL A 118 -14.30 -2.04 9.95
C VAL A 118 -15.62 -2.48 10.58
N MET A 119 -16.68 -1.76 10.31
CA MET A 119 -18.04 -2.11 10.74
C MET A 119 -18.80 -2.69 9.55
N MET A 120 -19.33 -3.90 9.73
CA MET A 120 -20.21 -4.56 8.75
C MET A 120 -21.65 -4.49 9.25
N LEU A 121 -22.57 -4.06 8.40
CA LEU A 121 -23.97 -3.94 8.76
C LEU A 121 -24.79 -5.10 8.19
N ALA A 122 -25.50 -5.82 9.06
CA ALA A 122 -26.43 -6.86 8.65
C ALA A 122 -27.81 -6.28 8.38
N HIS A 123 -28.41 -6.60 7.24
CA HIS A 123 -29.73 -6.13 6.84
C HIS A 123 -30.84 -7.21 7.01
N ASN A 124 -30.46 -8.44 7.25
CA ASN A 124 -31.36 -9.58 7.42
C ASN A 124 -30.72 -10.70 8.26
N VAL A 125 -31.52 -11.72 8.60
CA VAL A 125 -31.07 -12.86 9.44
C VAL A 125 -29.92 -13.63 8.77
N HIS A 126 -29.94 -13.77 7.46
CA HIS A 126 -28.87 -14.45 6.73
C HIS A 126 -27.53 -13.74 6.90
N ASP A 127 -27.51 -12.42 6.77
CA ASP A 127 -26.29 -11.61 6.98
C ASP A 127 -25.74 -11.78 8.41
N VAL A 128 -26.63 -11.79 9.41
CA VAL A 128 -26.23 -12.04 10.80
C VAL A 128 -25.55 -13.42 10.95
N GLN A 129 -26.10 -14.46 10.32
CA GLN A 129 -25.51 -15.80 10.36
C GLN A 129 -24.16 -15.85 9.65
N VAL A 130 -24.03 -15.17 8.50
CA VAL A 130 -22.76 -15.07 7.78
C VAL A 130 -21.72 -14.34 8.63
N PHE A 131 -22.08 -13.20 9.21
CA PHE A 131 -21.14 -12.42 10.02
C PHE A 131 -20.71 -13.15 11.29
N LYS A 132 -21.59 -13.89 11.95
CA LYS A 132 -21.19 -14.75 13.08
C LYS A 132 -20.11 -15.77 12.67
N ARG A 133 -20.21 -16.38 11.50
CA ARG A 133 -19.17 -17.29 11.00
C ARG A 133 -17.86 -16.54 10.74
N HIS A 134 -17.92 -15.35 10.15
CA HIS A 134 -16.74 -14.50 9.96
C HIS A 134 -16.07 -14.12 11.28
N ILE A 135 -16.86 -13.73 12.29
CA ILE A 135 -16.34 -13.40 13.61
C ILE A 135 -15.61 -14.60 14.21
N HIS A 136 -16.22 -15.80 14.18
CA HIS A 136 -15.59 -17.00 14.72
C HIS A 136 -14.29 -17.36 13.99
N ALA A 137 -14.28 -17.34 12.65
CA ALA A 137 -13.08 -17.60 11.85
C ALA A 137 -11.98 -16.58 12.16
N ASN A 138 -12.33 -15.29 12.20
CA ASN A 138 -11.38 -14.22 12.47
C ASN A 138 -10.77 -14.35 13.88
N ARG A 139 -11.56 -14.68 14.91
CA ARG A 139 -11.05 -14.92 16.26
C ARG A 139 -10.10 -16.10 16.32
N LEU A 140 -10.38 -17.19 15.60
CA LEU A 140 -9.46 -18.33 15.48
C LEU A 140 -8.13 -17.93 14.84
N ASN A 141 -8.16 -16.98 13.93
CA ASN A 141 -6.99 -16.44 13.25
C ASN A 141 -6.32 -15.28 13.99
N GLY A 142 -6.73 -14.98 15.22
CA GLY A 142 -6.13 -13.93 16.05
C GLY A 142 -6.52 -12.50 15.66
N VAL A 143 -7.51 -12.34 14.78
CA VAL A 143 -8.05 -11.01 14.43
C VAL A 143 -9.10 -10.62 15.45
N ASP A 144 -8.91 -9.45 16.09
CA ASP A 144 -9.89 -8.90 17.04
C ASP A 144 -11.18 -8.52 16.30
N ASN A 145 -12.29 -9.17 16.69
CA ASN A 145 -13.57 -9.04 16.00
C ASN A 145 -14.74 -9.36 16.95
N GLU A 146 -15.77 -8.52 16.92
CA GLU A 146 -16.97 -8.63 17.73
C GLU A 146 -18.24 -8.84 16.87
#